data_05e826b55e155058396bb2ef05458983
#
_entry.id   05e826b55e155058396bb2ef05458983
#
_cell.length_a   1.000
_cell.length_b   1.000
_cell.length_c   1.000
_cell.angle_alpha   90.00
_cell.angle_beta   90.00
_cell.angle_gamma   90.00
#
_symmetry.space_group_name_H-M   'P 1'
#
loop_
_entity.id
_entity.type
_entity.pdbx_description
1 polymer ?
#
loop_
_entity_poly.entity_id
_entity_poly.type
_entity_poly.pdbx_seq_one_letter_code
_entity_poly.pdbx_strand_id
1 'polypeptide(L)'
;VLFEPQSGDAKLLRVLRVADNLSKAQRSYAMSRIRSRGNSSTEEALIAVMRKAGISGWRRKSKLRGKPDFVLRRFQTVIFVDGCFWHGCRKCSLASKSNREYWLPKITGNVVRDRTNTRLLRQSGWKVVRIWEHDLKSDPVKCVRKIMAAIGPS
;
A
#
# COMPACT_ATOMS: atom_id res chain seq x y z
N VAL A 1 -13.07 2.00 18.85
CA VAL A 1 -12.27 3.21 18.90
C VAL A 1 -12.03 3.62 17.48
N LEU A 2 -12.72 4.67 17.05
CA LEU A 2 -12.56 5.29 15.73
C LEU A 2 -11.17 5.94 15.68
N PHE A 3 -10.31 5.45 14.82
CA PHE A 3 -8.98 6.00 14.57
C PHE A 3 -9.12 7.21 13.66
N GLU A 4 -9.02 8.42 14.22
CA GLU A 4 -8.93 9.64 13.42
C GLU A 4 -7.54 9.76 12.80
N PRO A 5 -7.42 9.99 11.48
CA PRO A 5 -6.15 10.25 10.85
C PRO A 5 -5.59 11.59 11.33
N GLN A 6 -4.32 11.62 11.67
CA GLN A 6 -3.59 12.84 12.05
C GLN A 6 -3.77 13.92 10.97
N SER A 7 -4.07 15.15 11.39
CA SER A 7 -4.66 16.22 10.57
C SER A 7 -3.90 16.66 9.30
N GLY A 8 -2.62 16.33 9.17
CA GLY A 8 -1.80 16.74 8.02
C GLY A 8 -2.01 15.91 6.76
N ASP A 9 -2.00 14.58 6.90
CA ASP A 9 -2.08 13.65 5.75
C ASP A 9 -3.50 13.57 5.18
N ALA A 10 -4.52 13.65 6.05
CA ALA A 10 -5.91 13.66 5.64
C ALA A 10 -6.26 14.93 4.84
N LYS A 11 -5.67 16.08 5.21
CA LYS A 11 -5.88 17.35 4.52
C LYS A 11 -5.25 17.35 3.12
N LEU A 12 -4.05 16.77 2.99
CA LEU A 12 -3.36 16.65 1.71
C LEU A 12 -4.08 15.69 0.74
N LEU A 13 -4.56 14.54 1.24
CA LEU A 13 -5.35 13.58 0.46
C LEU A 13 -6.72 14.12 0.08
N ARG A 14 -7.31 15.01 0.92
CA ARG A 14 -8.58 15.66 0.63
C ARG A 14 -8.44 16.71 -0.47
N VAL A 15 -7.31 17.43 -0.53
CA VAL A 15 -7.00 18.39 -1.61
C VAL A 15 -6.87 17.66 -2.96
N LEU A 16 -6.32 16.46 -2.98
CA LEU A 16 -6.19 15.65 -4.20
C LEU A 16 -7.53 15.02 -4.65
N ARG A 17 -8.54 14.96 -3.78
CA ARG A 17 -9.88 14.43 -4.10
C ARG A 17 -10.82 15.48 -4.69
N VAL A 18 -10.55 16.76 -4.47
CA VAL A 18 -11.37 17.89 -4.94
C VAL A 18 -10.59 18.62 -6.01
N ALA A 19 -10.78 18.34 -7.27
CA ALA A 19 -10.14 18.96 -8.44
C ALA A 19 -8.65 19.36 -8.24
N ASP A 20 -7.74 18.68 -8.91
CA ASP A 20 -6.32 19.00 -8.85
C ASP A 20 -6.02 20.33 -9.60
N ASN A 21 -6.19 21.45 -8.91
CA ASN A 21 -5.90 22.80 -9.39
C ASN A 21 -4.44 23.22 -9.14
N LEU A 22 -3.58 22.30 -8.71
CA LEU A 22 -2.19 22.58 -8.40
C LEU A 22 -1.37 22.73 -9.67
N SER A 23 -0.45 23.69 -9.68
CA SER A 23 0.60 23.76 -10.71
C SER A 23 1.51 22.52 -10.66
N LYS A 24 2.25 22.26 -11.73
CA LYS A 24 3.21 21.14 -11.79
C LYS A 24 4.20 21.16 -10.62
N ALA A 25 4.71 22.35 -10.27
CA ALA A 25 5.66 22.54 -9.17
C ALA A 25 5.02 22.29 -7.79
N GLN A 26 3.84 22.85 -7.55
CA GLN A 26 3.10 22.64 -6.31
C GLN A 26 2.72 21.17 -6.11
N ARG A 27 2.32 20.49 -7.19
CA ARG A 27 2.01 19.07 -7.19
C ARG A 27 3.25 18.24 -6.88
N SER A 28 4.38 18.52 -7.54
CA SER A 28 5.66 17.84 -7.27
C SER A 28 6.08 18.01 -5.81
N TYR A 29 5.98 19.23 -5.26
CA TYR A 29 6.26 19.50 -3.86
C TYR A 29 5.34 18.73 -2.91
N ALA A 30 4.02 18.76 -3.14
CA ALA A 30 3.06 18.02 -2.34
C ALA A 30 3.35 16.51 -2.36
N MET A 31 3.70 15.96 -3.55
CA MET A 31 4.04 14.55 -3.70
C MET A 31 5.34 14.17 -2.99
N SER A 32 6.34 15.04 -2.97
CA SER A 32 7.62 14.79 -2.28
C SER A 32 7.44 14.66 -0.76
N ARG A 33 6.37 15.25 -0.20
CA ARG A 33 6.08 15.20 1.24
C ARG A 33 5.27 13.97 1.66
N ILE A 34 4.72 13.23 0.72
CA ILE A 34 4.04 11.97 1.03
C ILE A 34 5.09 10.94 1.41
N ARG A 35 5.02 10.47 2.64
CA ARG A 35 5.95 9.45 3.14
C ARG A 35 5.79 8.16 2.34
N SER A 36 6.86 7.65 1.79
CA SER A 36 6.91 6.37 1.11
C SER A 36 6.81 5.16 2.06
N ARG A 37 6.94 5.40 3.38
CA ARG A 37 6.91 4.38 4.44
C ARG A 37 6.38 4.96 5.73
N GLY A 38 5.81 4.09 6.58
CA GLY A 38 5.27 4.50 7.88
C GLY A 38 4.00 5.34 7.77
N ASN A 39 3.20 5.07 6.75
CA ASN A 39 1.90 5.72 6.60
C ASN A 39 0.89 5.09 7.56
N SER A 40 0.31 5.90 8.44
CA SER A 40 -0.65 5.45 9.46
C SER A 40 -1.92 4.83 8.86
N SER A 41 -2.31 5.24 7.66
CA SER A 41 -3.48 4.68 6.98
C SER A 41 -3.22 3.32 6.31
N THR A 42 -1.96 2.90 6.20
CA THR A 42 -1.56 1.68 5.50
C THR A 42 -0.68 0.79 6.37
N GLU A 43 0.63 1.02 6.42
CA GLU A 43 1.57 0.14 7.11
C GLU A 43 1.29 0.01 8.60
N GLU A 44 1.04 1.14 9.30
CA GLU A 44 0.80 1.11 10.77
C GLU A 44 -0.55 0.43 11.10
N ALA A 45 -1.57 0.64 10.26
CA ALA A 45 -2.85 -0.06 10.42
C ALA A 45 -2.68 -1.58 10.25
N LEU A 46 -1.86 -2.03 9.28
CA LEU A 46 -1.60 -3.46 9.11
C LEU A 46 -0.79 -4.03 10.28
N ILE A 47 0.16 -3.27 10.85
CA ILE A 47 0.89 -3.69 12.06
C ILE A 47 -0.07 -3.97 13.21
N ALA A 48 -1.01 -3.05 13.47
CA ALA A 48 -1.99 -3.21 14.53
C ALA A 48 -2.85 -4.47 14.33
N VAL A 49 -3.29 -4.69 13.09
CA VAL A 49 -4.11 -5.85 12.71
C VAL A 49 -3.33 -7.17 12.84
N MET A 50 -2.09 -7.21 12.37
CA MET A 50 -1.22 -8.39 12.48
C MET A 50 -0.92 -8.73 13.95
N ARG A 51 -0.61 -7.74 14.79
CA ARG A 51 -0.35 -7.93 16.23
C ARG A 51 -1.58 -8.50 16.92
N LYS A 52 -2.77 -7.93 16.67
CA LYS A 52 -4.03 -8.43 17.24
C LYS A 52 -4.34 -9.87 16.83
N ALA A 53 -3.91 -10.27 15.65
CA ALA A 53 -4.07 -11.64 15.13
C ALA A 53 -2.94 -12.59 15.55
N GLY A 54 -1.98 -12.16 16.39
CA GLY A 54 -0.85 -12.99 16.81
C GLY A 54 0.19 -13.27 15.72
N ILE A 55 0.13 -12.56 14.58
CA ILE A 55 1.12 -12.70 13.50
C ILE A 55 2.38 -11.95 13.91
N SER A 56 3.48 -12.67 14.09
CA SER A 56 4.78 -12.15 14.54
C SER A 56 5.93 -12.58 13.62
N GLY A 57 7.16 -12.17 13.95
CA GLY A 57 8.36 -12.56 13.18
C GLY A 57 8.55 -11.85 11.84
N TRP A 58 7.73 -10.83 11.56
CA TRP A 58 7.91 -9.99 10.39
C TRP A 58 9.00 -8.93 10.60
N ARG A 59 9.67 -8.58 9.52
CA ARG A 59 10.67 -7.50 9.48
C ARG A 59 10.28 -6.47 8.44
N ARG A 60 10.59 -5.21 8.70
CA ARG A 60 10.43 -4.06 7.78
C ARG A 60 11.77 -3.72 7.13
N LYS A 61 11.78 -2.75 6.23
CA LYS A 61 12.99 -2.21 5.56
C LYS A 61 13.77 -3.27 4.78
N SER A 62 13.05 -4.07 4.03
CA SER A 62 13.64 -5.11 3.21
C SER A 62 14.47 -4.54 2.04
N LYS A 63 15.57 -5.22 1.69
CA LYS A 63 16.36 -5.00 0.48
C LYS A 63 15.88 -5.85 -0.71
N LEU A 64 14.86 -6.69 -0.52
CA LEU A 64 14.29 -7.49 -1.59
C LEU A 64 13.72 -6.62 -2.70
N ARG A 65 13.64 -7.18 -3.90
CA ARG A 65 13.07 -6.51 -5.07
C ARG A 65 11.67 -5.97 -4.75
N GLY A 66 11.39 -4.76 -5.23
CA GLY A 66 10.12 -4.06 -4.94
C GLY A 66 10.02 -3.50 -3.53
N LYS A 67 10.98 -3.78 -2.65
CA LYS A 67 11.04 -3.29 -1.27
C LYS A 67 9.73 -3.53 -0.51
N PRO A 68 9.34 -4.79 -0.30
CA PRO A 68 8.11 -5.11 0.42
C PRO A 68 8.08 -4.46 1.80
N ASP A 69 6.89 -4.09 2.26
CA ASP A 69 6.67 -3.42 3.54
C ASP A 69 6.98 -4.35 4.71
N PHE A 70 6.62 -5.64 4.56
CA PHE A 70 6.91 -6.67 5.55
C PHE A 70 7.45 -7.93 4.91
N VAL A 71 8.37 -8.60 5.63
CA VAL A 71 8.98 -9.88 5.23
C VAL A 71 8.89 -10.87 6.38
N LEU A 72 8.22 -11.98 6.16
CA LEU A 72 8.16 -13.13 7.06
C LEU A 72 9.09 -14.23 6.49
N ARG A 73 10.38 -14.16 6.88
CA ARG A 73 11.41 -15.05 6.31
C ARG A 73 11.14 -16.53 6.56
N ARG A 74 10.67 -16.89 7.77
CA ARG A 74 10.32 -18.26 8.14
C ARG A 74 9.34 -18.91 7.16
N PHE A 75 8.43 -18.11 6.59
CA PHE A 75 7.36 -18.56 5.70
C PHE A 75 7.63 -18.23 4.22
N GLN A 76 8.81 -17.67 3.91
CA GLN A 76 9.14 -17.13 2.59
C GLN A 76 8.01 -16.25 2.01
N THR A 77 7.45 -15.40 2.86
CA THR A 77 6.31 -14.55 2.51
C THR A 77 6.68 -13.09 2.61
N VAL A 78 6.29 -12.32 1.61
CA VAL A 78 6.41 -10.87 1.58
C VAL A 78 5.03 -10.23 1.47
N ILE A 79 4.86 -9.07 2.12
CA ILE A 79 3.60 -8.34 2.13
C ILE A 79 3.85 -6.92 1.62
N PHE A 80 3.04 -6.50 0.67
CA PHE A 80 2.91 -5.12 0.21
C PHE A 80 1.58 -4.54 0.67
N VAL A 81 1.59 -3.29 1.12
CA VAL A 81 0.39 -2.54 1.48
C VAL A 81 0.17 -1.47 0.43
N ASP A 82 -0.80 -1.69 -0.44
CA ASP A 82 -1.03 -0.88 -1.61
C ASP A 82 -2.04 0.24 -1.34
N GLY A 83 -1.60 1.49 -1.40
CA GLY A 83 -2.48 2.65 -1.43
C GLY A 83 -3.32 2.66 -2.70
N CYS A 84 -4.64 2.82 -2.55
CA CYS A 84 -5.59 2.67 -3.67
C CYS A 84 -5.31 3.60 -4.85
N PHE A 85 -4.91 4.83 -4.59
CA PHE A 85 -4.60 5.81 -5.62
C PHE A 85 -3.33 5.44 -6.42
N TRP A 86 -2.25 5.11 -5.70
CA TRP A 86 -0.92 4.95 -6.31
C TRP A 86 -0.74 3.66 -7.10
N HIS A 87 -1.49 2.63 -6.73
CA HIS A 87 -1.38 1.30 -7.30
C HIS A 87 -2.56 0.95 -8.23
N GLY A 88 -3.36 1.94 -8.64
CA GLY A 88 -4.42 1.79 -9.63
C GLY A 88 -5.51 0.81 -9.22
N CYS A 89 -6.03 0.97 -8.00
CA CYS A 89 -7.11 0.14 -7.49
C CYS A 89 -8.38 0.29 -8.35
N ARG A 90 -8.79 -0.80 -8.99
CA ARG A 90 -10.01 -0.81 -9.84
C ARG A 90 -11.29 -0.57 -9.03
N LYS A 91 -11.34 -1.07 -7.79
CA LYS A 91 -12.51 -0.95 -6.92
C LYS A 91 -12.75 0.48 -6.47
N CYS A 92 -11.68 1.21 -6.13
CA CYS A 92 -11.78 2.58 -5.62
C CYS A 92 -11.86 3.63 -6.73
N SER A 93 -11.46 3.27 -7.97
CA SER A 93 -11.48 4.15 -9.15
C SER A 93 -11.00 5.58 -8.86
N LEU A 94 -9.92 5.69 -8.07
CA LEU A 94 -9.35 6.97 -7.61
C LEU A 94 -8.49 7.66 -8.67
N ALA A 95 -8.56 7.23 -9.93
CA ALA A 95 -7.95 7.97 -11.01
C ALA A 95 -8.54 9.38 -10.99
N SER A 96 -7.69 10.37 -10.72
CA SER A 96 -8.09 11.76 -10.68
C SER A 96 -8.89 12.10 -11.95
N LYS A 97 -10.10 12.61 -11.80
CA LYS A 97 -10.88 13.10 -12.94
C LYS A 97 -10.22 14.33 -13.57
N SER A 98 -9.42 15.05 -12.79
CA SER A 98 -8.61 16.20 -13.22
C SER A 98 -7.14 15.79 -13.41
N ASN A 99 -6.46 16.40 -14.37
CA ASN A 99 -5.06 16.14 -14.75
C ASN A 99 -4.74 14.67 -15.05
N ARG A 100 -5.64 13.99 -15.75
CA ARG A 100 -5.53 12.59 -16.13
C ARG A 100 -4.24 12.30 -16.91
N GLU A 101 -3.84 13.19 -17.80
CA GLU A 101 -2.61 13.07 -18.60
C GLU A 101 -1.36 13.02 -17.72
N TYR A 102 -1.36 13.70 -16.58
CA TYR A 102 -0.27 13.68 -15.62
C TYR A 102 -0.27 12.40 -14.76
N TRP A 103 -1.45 11.99 -14.27
CA TRP A 103 -1.55 10.89 -13.32
C TRP A 103 -1.54 9.51 -13.97
N LEU A 104 -2.18 9.36 -15.13
CA LEU A 104 -2.32 8.06 -15.77
C LEU A 104 -0.98 7.37 -16.07
N PRO A 105 0.03 8.04 -16.67
CA PRO A 105 1.33 7.41 -16.92
C PRO A 105 2.02 6.96 -15.62
N LYS A 106 1.90 7.75 -14.53
CA LYS A 106 2.50 7.43 -13.24
C LYS A 106 1.85 6.20 -12.58
N ILE A 107 0.53 6.16 -12.56
CA ILE A 107 -0.23 5.04 -12.01
C ILE A 107 0.02 3.78 -12.85
N THR A 108 -0.02 3.88 -14.17
CA THR A 108 0.28 2.76 -15.08
C THR A 108 1.69 2.24 -14.87
N GLY A 109 2.68 3.12 -14.76
CA GLY A 109 4.06 2.75 -14.47
C GLY A 109 4.20 2.01 -13.14
N ASN A 110 3.49 2.44 -12.10
CA ASN A 110 3.46 1.74 -10.83
C ASN A 110 2.84 0.33 -10.96
N VAL A 111 1.70 0.22 -11.64
CA VAL A 111 1.02 -1.07 -11.86
C VAL A 111 1.92 -2.06 -12.62
N VAL A 112 2.59 -1.61 -13.67
CA VAL A 112 3.54 -2.44 -14.44
C VAL A 112 4.70 -2.90 -13.57
N ARG A 113 5.29 -1.98 -12.81
CA ARG A 113 6.39 -2.29 -11.88
C ARG A 113 5.97 -3.28 -10.81
N ASP A 114 4.79 -3.11 -10.23
CA ASP A 114 4.24 -4.00 -9.20
C ASP A 114 4.03 -5.42 -9.72
N ARG A 115 3.48 -5.56 -10.93
CA ARG A 115 3.31 -6.85 -11.59
C ARG A 115 4.66 -7.54 -11.85
N THR A 116 5.63 -6.79 -12.35
CA THR A 116 6.98 -7.29 -12.62
C THR A 116 7.65 -7.73 -11.31
N ASN A 117 7.64 -6.90 -10.27
CA ASN A 117 8.22 -7.24 -8.98
C ASN A 117 7.54 -8.46 -8.34
N THR A 118 6.21 -8.54 -8.42
CA THR A 118 5.45 -9.70 -7.92
C THR A 118 5.86 -10.98 -8.64
N ARG A 119 5.96 -10.94 -9.98
CA ARG A 119 6.39 -12.11 -10.78
C ARG A 119 7.79 -12.56 -10.41
N LEU A 120 8.74 -11.64 -10.36
CA LEU A 120 10.14 -11.95 -10.06
C LEU A 120 10.34 -12.47 -8.63
N LEU A 121 9.62 -11.92 -7.64
CA LEU A 121 9.63 -12.44 -6.28
C LEU A 121 9.09 -13.87 -6.22
N ARG A 122 7.99 -14.16 -6.92
CA ARG A 122 7.43 -15.52 -6.99
C ARG A 122 8.40 -16.51 -7.67
N GLN A 123 9.07 -16.09 -8.75
CA GLN A 123 10.10 -16.91 -9.41
C GLN A 123 11.29 -17.19 -8.46
N SER A 124 11.57 -16.29 -7.53
CA SER A 124 12.61 -16.49 -6.48
C SER A 124 12.09 -17.23 -5.25
N GLY A 125 10.93 -17.91 -5.32
CA GLY A 125 10.37 -18.73 -4.24
C GLY A 125 9.60 -17.98 -3.17
N TRP A 126 9.38 -16.67 -3.33
CA TRP A 126 8.62 -15.90 -2.36
C TRP A 126 7.11 -15.98 -2.61
N LYS A 127 6.34 -16.20 -1.56
CA LYS A 127 4.89 -15.96 -1.56
C LYS A 127 4.65 -14.47 -1.44
N VAL A 128 3.85 -13.90 -2.34
CA VAL A 128 3.58 -12.46 -2.37
C VAL A 128 2.14 -12.19 -2.02
N VAL A 129 1.93 -11.47 -0.92
CA VAL A 129 0.64 -11.00 -0.44
C VAL A 129 0.54 -9.50 -0.70
N ARG A 130 -0.53 -9.06 -1.34
CA ARG A 130 -0.82 -7.64 -1.52
C ARG A 130 -2.12 -7.31 -0.80
N ILE A 131 -2.06 -6.30 0.06
CA ILE A 131 -3.17 -5.82 0.88
C ILE A 131 -3.52 -4.42 0.42
N TRP A 132 -4.76 -4.23 0.01
CA TRP A 132 -5.25 -2.92 -0.38
C TRP A 132 -5.63 -2.06 0.83
N GLU A 133 -5.35 -0.77 0.75
CA GLU A 133 -5.74 0.20 1.77
C GLU A 133 -7.26 0.13 2.08
N HIS A 134 -8.10 0.02 1.06
CA HIS A 134 -9.55 -0.08 1.28
C HIS A 134 -9.97 -1.38 1.97
N ASP A 135 -9.34 -2.52 1.64
CA ASP A 135 -9.61 -3.79 2.32
C ASP A 135 -9.22 -3.69 3.80
N LEU A 136 -8.08 -3.07 4.09
CA LEU A 136 -7.61 -2.89 5.46
C LEU A 136 -8.56 -2.01 6.30
N LYS A 137 -9.18 -1.01 5.68
CA LYS A 137 -10.16 -0.13 6.33
C LYS A 137 -11.53 -0.77 6.49
N SER A 138 -12.00 -1.53 5.50
CA SER A 138 -13.36 -2.08 5.49
C SER A 138 -13.47 -3.49 6.08
N ASP A 139 -12.44 -4.32 5.91
CA ASP A 139 -12.44 -5.72 6.35
C ASP A 139 -11.03 -6.18 6.75
N PRO A 140 -10.51 -5.74 7.90
CA PRO A 140 -9.20 -6.16 8.40
C PRO A 140 -9.11 -7.67 8.65
N VAL A 141 -10.21 -8.34 8.96
CA VAL A 141 -10.25 -9.80 9.15
C VAL A 141 -9.94 -10.54 7.85
N LYS A 142 -10.46 -10.07 6.74
CA LYS A 142 -10.11 -10.59 5.40
C LYS A 142 -8.62 -10.46 5.11
N CYS A 143 -8.01 -9.32 5.50
CA CYS A 143 -6.56 -9.12 5.34
C CYS A 143 -5.76 -10.14 6.16
N VAL A 144 -6.15 -10.39 7.42
CA VAL A 144 -5.54 -11.42 8.26
C VAL A 144 -5.67 -12.79 7.62
N ARG A 145 -6.87 -13.19 7.19
CA ARG A 145 -7.08 -14.49 6.52
C ARG A 145 -6.19 -14.67 5.30
N LYS A 146 -6.02 -13.63 4.52
CA LYS A 146 -5.15 -13.64 3.33
C LYS A 146 -3.68 -13.86 3.70
N ILE A 147 -3.20 -13.25 4.77
CA ILE A 147 -1.84 -13.45 5.28
C ILE A 147 -1.70 -14.88 5.84
N MET A 148 -2.64 -15.32 6.68
CA MET A 148 -2.63 -16.66 7.27
C MET A 148 -2.64 -17.77 6.21
N ALA A 149 -3.42 -17.61 5.14
CA ALA A 149 -3.42 -18.55 4.01
C ALA A 149 -2.05 -18.63 3.31
N ALA A 150 -1.27 -17.54 3.29
CA ALA A 150 0.06 -17.53 2.70
C ALA A 150 1.14 -18.15 3.61
N ILE A 151 1.05 -17.93 4.93
CA ILE A 151 2.03 -18.46 5.89
C ILE A 151 1.73 -19.92 6.30
N GLY A 152 0.52 -20.41 6.06
CA GLY A 152 0.10 -21.76 6.44
C GLY A 152 -0.24 -21.90 7.94
N PRO A 153 -0.75 -23.05 8.35
CA PRO A 153 -0.93 -23.35 9.78
C PRO A 153 0.44 -23.38 10.46
N SER A 154 0.49 -22.81 11.66
CA SER A 154 1.68 -22.82 12.54
C SER A 154 1.93 -24.20 13.09
#